data_c94064fbd6f54b96889f1ca0f03f6c24
#
_entry.id   c94064fbd6f54b96889f1ca0f03f6c24
#
_cell.length_a   1.000
_cell.length_b   1.000
_cell.length_c   1.000
_cell.angle_alpha   90.00
_cell.angle_beta   90.00
_cell.angle_gamma   90.00
#
_symmetry.space_group_name_H-M   'P 1'
#
loop_
_entity.id
_entity.type
_entity.pdbx_description
1 polymer ?
#
loop_
_entity_poly.entity_id
_entity_poly.type
_entity_poly.pdbx_seq_one_letter_code
_entity_poly.pdbx_strand_id
1 'polypeptide(L)'
;MPTDTTLTLYVTEIGREAAQSQDLNLSPRVDLADIRAWRFFHAAPDEFFLQYAGGFWVDHVHVAFDAVDAALPLLASQKISALTLAGHFGAARLSALQNRCRQLGIRLTTHRLSAPRALTFTDQTFVWSAATDQALATAGLSIPGEPALLWAQWFNRFFADEVLPVLRVRKADVFFGFMKALSEASFTGINWAGLGARCGISGPCARDWCAFLTDAGVIELLPAATAPAPRRAKQRPKLCWNAPGLAVWLSDAVTGVTSDLRTALTRNAVYLALKDAFPEVCFAHFLDTNYVEAPLLLQKASDTAAVFFPTTASDVDLCRRHHRSLLRAGIVSAPPILVTDNADFVFDGAR
;
A
#
# COMPACT_ATOMS: atom_id res chain seq x y z
N MET A 1 21.05 -2.97 34.03
CA MET A 1 21.08 -2.75 32.59
C MET A 1 19.71 -2.24 32.21
N PRO A 2 19.57 -1.14 31.43
CA PRO A 2 18.25 -0.74 31.01
C PRO A 2 17.67 -1.87 30.16
N THR A 3 16.56 -2.45 30.56
CA THR A 3 15.79 -3.40 29.76
C THR A 3 15.30 -2.65 28.54
N ASP A 4 15.73 -3.08 27.37
CA ASP A 4 15.38 -2.48 26.08
C ASP A 4 13.84 -2.59 25.89
N THR A 5 13.14 -1.49 26.10
CA THR A 5 11.70 -1.44 25.96
C THR A 5 11.34 -1.54 24.49
N THR A 6 10.61 -2.56 24.10
CA THR A 6 10.31 -2.87 22.69
C THR A 6 8.82 -2.80 22.42
N LEU A 7 8.45 -2.06 21.40
CA LEU A 7 7.15 -2.11 20.74
C LEU A 7 7.29 -2.93 19.44
N THR A 8 6.50 -3.97 19.31
CA THR A 8 6.45 -4.77 18.07
C THR A 8 5.20 -4.42 17.27
N LEU A 9 5.34 -4.10 16.00
CA LEU A 9 4.26 -3.75 15.12
C LEU A 9 4.19 -4.72 13.95
N TYR A 10 3.06 -5.40 13.81
CA TYR A 10 2.73 -6.19 12.62
C TYR A 10 1.85 -5.36 11.69
N VAL A 11 2.42 -4.92 10.59
CA VAL A 11 1.68 -4.23 9.52
C VAL A 11 1.07 -5.29 8.63
N THR A 12 -0.27 -5.43 8.69
CA THR A 12 -1.01 -6.37 7.87
C THR A 12 -1.45 -5.70 6.56
N GLU A 13 -1.63 -6.50 5.52
CA GLU A 13 -2.33 -6.05 4.32
C GLU A 13 -3.84 -5.94 4.62
N ILE A 14 -4.52 -5.06 3.88
CA ILE A 14 -5.97 -4.94 3.95
C ILE A 14 -6.60 -6.28 3.57
N GLY A 15 -7.63 -6.68 4.30
CA GLY A 15 -8.26 -8.00 4.12
C GLY A 15 -7.51 -9.17 4.77
N ARG A 16 -6.30 -8.91 5.30
CA ARG A 16 -5.56 -9.89 6.09
C ARG A 16 -5.82 -9.64 7.56
N GLU A 17 -6.69 -10.41 8.15
CA GLU A 17 -6.87 -10.36 9.60
C GLU A 17 -5.67 -10.98 10.30
N ALA A 18 -5.20 -10.34 11.38
CA ALA A 18 -4.08 -10.84 12.16
C ALA A 18 -4.37 -12.19 12.85
N ALA A 19 -5.64 -12.61 12.85
CA ALA A 19 -6.06 -13.96 13.28
C ALA A 19 -5.28 -15.09 12.62
N GLN A 20 -4.65 -14.83 11.46
CA GLN A 20 -3.88 -15.83 10.73
C GLN A 20 -2.40 -15.93 11.14
N SER A 21 -1.93 -15.04 11.99
CA SER A 21 -0.65 -15.24 12.67
C SER A 21 -0.78 -16.27 13.81
N GLN A 22 -1.54 -17.37 13.58
CA GLN A 22 -1.70 -18.47 14.53
C GLN A 22 -0.37 -19.11 14.96
N ASP A 23 0.71 -18.83 14.22
CA ASP A 23 2.05 -19.29 14.58
C ASP A 23 2.73 -18.48 15.70
N LEU A 24 2.12 -17.34 16.11
CA LEU A 24 2.67 -16.53 17.19
C LEU A 24 1.89 -16.81 18.49
N ASN A 25 2.40 -17.73 19.29
CA ASN A 25 1.88 -18.08 20.64
C ASN A 25 2.00 -16.93 21.65
N LEU A 26 1.65 -15.70 21.26
CA LEU A 26 1.64 -14.55 22.17
C LEU A 26 0.28 -14.45 22.85
N SER A 27 0.26 -14.63 24.15
CA SER A 27 -0.93 -14.51 25.03
C SER A 27 -0.66 -13.49 26.14
N PRO A 28 -1.65 -12.72 26.55
CA PRO A 28 -3.02 -12.64 26.05
C PRO A 28 -3.16 -11.86 24.77
N ARG A 29 -4.23 -12.11 24.02
CA ARG A 29 -4.57 -11.46 22.76
C ARG A 29 -5.90 -10.74 22.88
N VAL A 30 -5.97 -9.49 22.48
CA VAL A 30 -7.18 -8.66 22.48
C VAL A 30 -7.46 -8.19 21.06
N ASP A 31 -8.71 -8.34 20.61
CA ASP A 31 -9.16 -7.90 19.30
C ASP A 31 -10.05 -6.65 19.45
N LEU A 32 -9.59 -5.51 18.90
CA LEU A 32 -10.38 -4.25 18.90
C LEU A 32 -11.56 -4.26 17.93
N ALA A 33 -11.74 -5.31 17.16
CA ALA A 33 -13.00 -5.57 16.46
C ALA A 33 -14.13 -6.01 17.40
N ASP A 34 -13.82 -6.53 18.59
CA ASP A 34 -14.84 -6.72 19.64
C ASP A 34 -15.23 -5.36 20.22
N ILE A 35 -16.50 -5.00 20.09
CA ILE A 35 -17.04 -3.71 20.57
C ILE A 35 -16.80 -3.48 22.06
N ARG A 36 -16.69 -4.51 22.89
CA ARG A 36 -16.42 -4.40 24.33
C ARG A 36 -14.97 -3.99 24.56
N ALA A 37 -14.04 -4.63 23.87
CA ALA A 37 -12.62 -4.29 23.91
C ALA A 37 -12.40 -2.87 23.37
N TRP A 38 -13.00 -2.53 22.24
CA TRP A 38 -12.96 -1.21 21.63
C TRP A 38 -13.48 -0.11 22.57
N ARG A 39 -14.67 -0.32 23.18
CA ARG A 39 -15.24 0.65 24.13
C ARG A 39 -14.34 0.88 25.34
N PHE A 40 -13.77 -0.16 25.90
CA PHE A 40 -12.87 -0.05 27.03
C PHE A 40 -11.56 0.66 26.63
N PHE A 41 -10.99 0.28 25.50
CA PHE A 41 -9.79 0.91 24.94
C PHE A 41 -9.97 2.42 24.72
N HIS A 42 -11.12 2.86 24.20
CA HIS A 42 -11.43 4.28 24.03
C HIS A 42 -11.77 5.03 25.33
N ALA A 43 -12.46 4.38 26.25
CA ALA A 43 -12.90 5.03 27.48
C ALA A 43 -11.78 5.24 28.49
N ALA A 44 -10.86 4.28 28.59
CA ALA A 44 -9.77 4.26 29.56
C ALA A 44 -8.52 3.55 28.99
N PRO A 45 -7.84 4.15 27.98
CA PRO A 45 -6.71 3.50 27.29
C PRO A 45 -5.56 3.13 28.22
N ASP A 46 -5.22 3.95 29.20
CA ASP A 46 -4.18 3.66 30.16
C ASP A 46 -4.51 2.42 31.00
N GLU A 47 -5.75 2.33 31.50
CA GLU A 47 -6.21 1.19 32.27
C GLU A 47 -6.27 -0.08 31.42
N PHE A 48 -6.68 0.05 30.16
CA PHE A 48 -6.68 -1.07 29.20
C PHE A 48 -5.28 -1.66 29.05
N PHE A 49 -4.27 -0.84 28.84
CA PHE A 49 -2.89 -1.31 28.69
C PHE A 49 -2.32 -1.87 29.98
N LEU A 50 -2.63 -1.27 31.14
CA LEU A 50 -2.13 -1.70 32.44
C LEU A 50 -2.68 -3.07 32.91
N GLN A 51 -3.84 -3.50 32.39
CA GLN A 51 -4.37 -4.86 32.67
C GLN A 51 -3.40 -5.96 32.25
N TYR A 52 -2.53 -5.70 31.29
CA TYR A 52 -1.65 -6.68 30.67
C TYR A 52 -0.17 -6.28 30.81
N ALA A 53 0.22 -5.85 32.02
CA ALA A 53 1.54 -5.30 32.30
C ALA A 53 2.71 -6.22 31.88
N GLY A 54 2.50 -7.53 31.84
CA GLY A 54 3.48 -8.53 31.39
C GLY A 54 3.67 -8.64 29.87
N GLY A 55 2.89 -7.90 29.10
CA GLY A 55 2.89 -7.91 27.64
C GLY A 55 1.69 -8.62 27.05
N PHE A 56 1.21 -8.13 25.92
CA PHE A 56 0.07 -8.69 25.21
C PHE A 56 0.04 -8.26 23.73
N TRP A 57 -0.90 -8.86 22.98
CA TRP A 57 -1.13 -8.60 21.56
C TRP A 57 -2.46 -7.87 21.39
N VAL A 58 -2.48 -6.78 20.61
CA VAL A 58 -3.69 -6.05 20.24
C VAL A 58 -3.88 -6.12 18.73
N ASP A 59 -4.99 -6.72 18.32
CA ASP A 59 -5.40 -6.81 16.93
C ASP A 59 -6.30 -5.64 16.53
N HIS A 60 -6.39 -5.40 15.21
CA HIS A 60 -7.21 -4.35 14.59
C HIS A 60 -6.95 -2.96 15.18
N VAL A 61 -5.70 -2.70 15.59
CA VAL A 61 -5.36 -1.43 16.25
C VAL A 61 -5.59 -0.20 15.36
N HIS A 62 -5.69 -0.39 14.04
CA HIS A 62 -5.98 0.67 13.07
C HIS A 62 -7.36 1.34 13.29
N VAL A 63 -8.35 0.64 13.87
CA VAL A 63 -9.68 1.22 14.17
C VAL A 63 -9.66 2.19 15.36
N ALA A 64 -8.57 2.21 16.12
CA ALA A 64 -8.41 3.06 17.30
C ALA A 64 -6.95 3.54 17.45
N PHE A 65 -6.30 3.87 16.35
CA PHE A 65 -4.87 4.15 16.30
C PHE A 65 -4.44 5.29 17.23
N ASP A 66 -5.26 6.31 17.38
CA ASP A 66 -4.94 7.47 18.23
C ASP A 66 -4.77 7.09 19.71
N ALA A 67 -5.45 6.03 20.16
CA ALA A 67 -5.32 5.54 21.53
C ALA A 67 -4.00 4.78 21.77
N VAL A 68 -3.26 4.39 20.72
CA VAL A 68 -1.91 3.80 20.85
C VAL A 68 -0.94 4.77 21.51
N ASP A 69 -1.13 6.08 21.33
CA ASP A 69 -0.32 7.10 21.98
C ASP A 69 -0.36 7.02 23.51
N ALA A 70 -1.42 6.50 24.10
CA ALA A 70 -1.51 6.26 25.55
C ALA A 70 -0.58 5.12 26.03
N ALA A 71 -0.31 4.13 25.19
CA ALA A 71 0.59 3.03 25.53
C ALA A 71 2.07 3.45 25.58
N LEU A 72 2.46 4.45 24.79
CA LEU A 72 3.88 4.80 24.63
C LEU A 72 4.52 5.34 25.94
N PRO A 73 3.89 6.22 26.73
CA PRO A 73 4.41 6.61 28.04
C PRO A 73 4.49 5.45 29.04
N LEU A 74 3.56 4.50 28.98
CA LEU A 74 3.55 3.32 29.85
C LEU A 74 4.71 2.37 29.51
N LEU A 75 4.99 2.20 28.20
CA LEU A 75 6.17 1.48 27.74
C LEU A 75 7.46 2.20 28.17
N ALA A 76 7.58 3.50 27.92
CA ALA A 76 8.75 4.29 28.25
C ALA A 76 9.06 4.28 29.77
N SER A 77 8.02 4.29 30.61
CA SER A 77 8.14 4.19 32.07
C SER A 77 8.24 2.75 32.60
N GLN A 78 8.29 1.76 31.73
CA GLN A 78 8.35 0.31 32.05
C GLN A 78 7.16 -0.19 32.90
N LYS A 79 6.02 0.51 32.88
CA LYS A 79 4.78 0.04 33.49
C LYS A 79 4.17 -1.15 32.74
N ILE A 80 4.46 -1.26 31.44
CA ILE A 80 4.23 -2.46 30.63
C ILE A 80 5.58 -2.89 30.04
N SER A 81 5.82 -4.19 30.01
CA SER A 81 7.13 -4.74 29.62
C SER A 81 7.28 -4.89 28.12
N ALA A 82 6.18 -5.22 27.42
CA ALA A 82 6.15 -5.40 25.97
C ALA A 82 4.74 -5.17 25.44
N LEU A 83 4.65 -4.70 24.21
CA LEU A 83 3.37 -4.53 23.51
C LEU A 83 3.54 -4.94 22.05
N THR A 84 2.63 -5.77 21.58
CA THR A 84 2.54 -6.13 20.17
C THR A 84 1.23 -5.60 19.60
N LEU A 85 1.32 -4.84 18.52
CA LEU A 85 0.19 -4.25 17.81
C LEU A 85 0.09 -4.88 16.42
N ALA A 86 -1.12 -5.13 15.95
CA ALA A 86 -1.35 -5.60 14.61
C ALA A 86 -2.50 -4.84 13.93
N GLY A 87 -2.31 -4.50 12.65
CA GLY A 87 -3.29 -3.78 11.87
C GLY A 87 -2.74 -3.30 10.53
N HIS A 88 -3.58 -2.64 9.74
CA HIS A 88 -3.13 -1.99 8.52
C HIS A 88 -2.94 -0.49 8.73
N PHE A 89 -1.85 0.04 8.21
CA PHE A 89 -1.45 1.43 8.42
C PHE A 89 -0.89 2.04 7.14
N GLY A 90 -1.28 3.27 6.85
CA GLY A 90 -0.64 4.09 5.83
C GLY A 90 0.77 4.54 6.27
N ALA A 91 1.58 4.91 5.29
CA ALA A 91 2.97 5.31 5.53
C ALA A 91 3.09 6.50 6.49
N ALA A 92 2.14 7.45 6.45
CA ALA A 92 2.14 8.63 7.32
C ALA A 92 1.95 8.25 8.79
N ARG A 93 0.96 7.40 9.11
CA ARG A 93 0.71 6.91 10.47
C ARG A 93 1.90 6.11 11.00
N LEU A 94 2.47 5.24 10.16
CA LEU A 94 3.65 4.46 10.53
C LEU A 94 4.85 5.36 10.84
N SER A 95 5.11 6.38 10.02
CA SER A 95 6.19 7.35 10.23
C SER A 95 5.98 8.17 11.49
N ALA A 96 4.73 8.58 11.77
CA ALA A 96 4.39 9.31 13.01
C ALA A 96 4.69 8.45 14.25
N LEU A 97 4.27 7.18 14.25
CA LEU A 97 4.55 6.24 15.34
C LEU A 97 6.07 6.01 15.52
N GLN A 98 6.81 5.81 14.43
CA GLN A 98 8.27 5.66 14.45
C GLN A 98 8.96 6.87 15.08
N ASN A 99 8.55 8.08 14.71
CA ASN A 99 9.10 9.32 15.26
C ASN A 99 8.79 9.44 16.76
N ARG A 100 7.57 9.11 17.16
CA ARG A 100 7.15 9.15 18.55
C ARG A 100 7.92 8.14 19.42
N CYS A 101 8.05 6.90 18.95
CA CYS A 101 8.86 5.87 19.61
C CYS A 101 10.31 6.33 19.79
N ARG A 102 10.90 6.93 18.73
CA ARG A 102 12.28 7.44 18.80
C ARG A 102 12.44 8.55 19.84
N GLN A 103 11.48 9.48 19.92
CA GLN A 103 11.48 10.55 20.93
C GLN A 103 11.43 10.02 22.36
N LEU A 104 10.74 8.91 22.58
CA LEU A 104 10.56 8.29 23.90
C LEU A 104 11.61 7.20 24.21
N GLY A 105 12.58 6.95 23.33
CA GLY A 105 13.61 5.91 23.51
C GLY A 105 13.05 4.48 23.40
N ILE A 106 11.90 4.29 22.77
CA ILE A 106 11.28 2.99 22.57
C ILE A 106 11.82 2.38 21.27
N ARG A 107 12.29 1.13 21.32
CA ARG A 107 12.68 0.38 20.14
C ARG A 107 11.42 -0.12 19.42
N LEU A 108 11.15 0.39 18.23
CA LEU A 108 10.06 -0.11 17.37
C LEU A 108 10.60 -1.17 16.42
N THR A 109 10.06 -2.39 16.50
CA THR A 109 10.29 -3.47 15.54
C THR A 109 9.05 -3.61 14.66
N THR A 110 9.23 -3.52 13.35
CA THR A 110 8.11 -3.60 12.39
C THR A 110 8.25 -4.85 11.54
N HIS A 111 7.20 -5.66 11.53
CA HIS A 111 7.06 -6.83 10.67
C HIS A 111 5.94 -6.57 9.66
N ARG A 112 6.24 -6.73 8.38
CA ARG A 112 5.20 -6.70 7.34
C ARG A 112 4.72 -8.12 7.08
N LEU A 113 3.42 -8.33 7.24
CA LEU A 113 2.74 -9.56 6.88
C LEU A 113 2.14 -9.37 5.49
N SER A 114 2.93 -9.59 4.46
CA SER A 114 2.47 -9.55 3.06
C SER A 114 2.14 -10.95 2.55
N ALA A 115 1.17 -11.04 1.65
CA ALA A 115 0.90 -12.29 0.96
C ALA A 115 2.12 -12.69 0.11
N PRO A 116 2.46 -13.99 -0.01
CA PRO A 116 3.54 -14.43 -0.87
C PRO A 116 3.31 -13.94 -2.30
N ARG A 117 4.26 -13.19 -2.83
CA ARG A 117 4.21 -12.69 -4.21
C ARG A 117 5.23 -13.45 -5.04
N ALA A 118 4.76 -14.11 -6.10
CA ALA A 118 5.63 -14.89 -6.98
C ALA A 118 6.35 -13.94 -7.94
N LEU A 119 7.49 -13.40 -7.52
CA LEU A 119 8.45 -12.72 -8.38
C LEU A 119 9.71 -13.57 -8.49
N THR A 120 10.06 -13.98 -9.70
CA THR A 120 11.34 -14.63 -9.98
C THR A 120 12.28 -13.61 -10.61
N PHE A 121 13.48 -13.48 -10.04
CA PHE A 121 14.51 -12.56 -10.51
C PHE A 121 15.50 -13.32 -11.38
N THR A 122 15.71 -12.85 -12.61
CA THR A 122 16.86 -13.22 -13.46
C THR A 122 17.61 -11.95 -13.83
N ASP A 123 18.87 -12.04 -14.25
CA ASP A 123 19.71 -10.88 -14.55
C ASP A 123 19.00 -9.81 -15.38
N GLN A 124 18.53 -8.72 -14.76
CA GLN A 124 17.84 -7.56 -15.33
C GLN A 124 16.40 -7.81 -15.85
N THR A 125 15.87 -9.02 -15.78
CA THR A 125 14.50 -9.33 -16.20
C THR A 125 13.74 -9.98 -15.05
N PHE A 126 12.58 -9.44 -14.73
CA PHE A 126 11.64 -10.06 -13.80
C PHE A 126 10.60 -10.79 -14.61
N VAL A 127 10.57 -12.12 -14.51
CA VAL A 127 9.49 -12.90 -15.08
C VAL A 127 8.35 -12.95 -14.08
N TRP A 128 7.28 -12.27 -14.40
CA TRP A 128 6.02 -12.36 -13.69
C TRP A 128 5.23 -13.50 -14.30
N SER A 129 5.07 -14.61 -13.59
CA SER A 129 4.11 -15.64 -14.01
C SER A 129 2.74 -14.99 -14.07
N ALA A 130 2.13 -14.99 -15.28
CA ALA A 130 0.93 -14.27 -15.63
C ALA A 130 -0.08 -14.26 -14.46
N ALA A 131 -0.36 -13.08 -13.92
CA ALA A 131 -1.37 -12.95 -12.89
C ALA A 131 -2.71 -13.34 -13.50
N THR A 132 -3.17 -14.53 -13.21
CA THR A 132 -4.53 -14.94 -13.57
C THR A 132 -5.52 -13.98 -12.90
N ASP A 133 -6.71 -13.82 -13.46
CA ASP A 133 -7.76 -13.00 -12.83
C ASP A 133 -8.01 -13.44 -11.39
N GLN A 134 -7.92 -14.73 -11.12
CA GLN A 134 -8.03 -15.29 -9.78
C GLN A 134 -6.90 -14.82 -8.84
N ALA A 135 -5.66 -14.80 -9.31
CA ALA A 135 -4.53 -14.32 -8.52
C ALA A 135 -4.65 -12.82 -8.21
N LEU A 136 -5.13 -12.03 -9.15
CA LEU A 136 -5.42 -10.60 -8.91
C LEU A 136 -6.59 -10.42 -7.95
N ALA A 137 -7.68 -11.19 -8.10
CA ALA A 137 -8.86 -11.08 -7.24
C ALA A 137 -8.56 -11.47 -5.78
N THR A 138 -7.62 -12.38 -5.57
CA THR A 138 -7.17 -12.80 -4.23
C THR A 138 -6.02 -11.99 -3.68
N ALA A 139 -5.40 -11.11 -4.48
CA ALA A 139 -4.25 -10.31 -4.05
C ALA A 139 -4.60 -9.39 -2.89
N GLY A 140 -4.03 -9.65 -1.72
CA GLY A 140 -4.34 -8.99 -0.46
C GLY A 140 -5.29 -9.79 0.45
N LEU A 141 -5.86 -10.91 -0.02
CA LEU A 141 -6.57 -11.86 0.84
C LEU A 141 -5.61 -12.96 1.29
N SER A 142 -5.69 -13.30 2.55
CA SER A 142 -4.90 -14.40 3.13
C SER A 142 -5.77 -15.52 3.66
N ILE A 143 -7.11 -15.39 3.55
CA ILE A 143 -8.07 -16.39 3.99
C ILE A 143 -8.61 -17.15 2.77
N PRO A 144 -8.62 -18.49 2.79
CA PRO A 144 -9.32 -19.24 1.77
C PRO A 144 -10.81 -18.93 1.82
N GLY A 145 -11.41 -18.66 0.67
CA GLY A 145 -12.83 -18.33 0.57
C GLY A 145 -13.18 -17.69 -0.77
N GLU A 146 -14.46 -17.37 -0.93
CA GLU A 146 -14.95 -16.64 -2.10
C GLU A 146 -14.47 -15.17 -2.02
N PRO A 147 -13.59 -14.70 -2.92
CA PRO A 147 -13.00 -13.36 -2.82
C PRO A 147 -14.04 -12.24 -2.77
N ALA A 148 -15.12 -12.36 -3.55
CA ALA A 148 -16.17 -11.34 -3.60
C ALA A 148 -16.86 -11.17 -2.24
N LEU A 149 -17.13 -12.28 -1.53
CA LEU A 149 -17.74 -12.25 -0.22
C LEU A 149 -16.80 -11.65 0.82
N LEU A 150 -15.52 -12.02 0.80
CA LEU A 150 -14.51 -11.52 1.73
C LEU A 150 -14.29 -10.02 1.56
N TRP A 151 -14.20 -9.54 0.32
CA TRP A 151 -14.08 -8.10 0.05
C TRP A 151 -15.35 -7.32 0.43
N ALA A 152 -16.53 -7.89 0.21
CA ALA A 152 -17.78 -7.27 0.64
C ALA A 152 -17.86 -7.14 2.16
N GLN A 153 -17.49 -8.18 2.91
CA GLN A 153 -17.43 -8.16 4.38
C GLN A 153 -16.43 -7.13 4.87
N TRP A 154 -15.23 -7.13 4.31
CA TRP A 154 -14.21 -6.15 4.65
C TRP A 154 -14.70 -4.71 4.37
N PHE A 155 -15.27 -4.45 3.19
CA PHE A 155 -15.74 -3.12 2.82
C PHE A 155 -16.83 -2.60 3.75
N ASN A 156 -17.82 -3.46 4.08
CA ASN A 156 -18.91 -3.08 4.97
C ASN A 156 -18.38 -2.69 6.36
N ARG A 157 -17.42 -3.46 6.86
CA ARG A 157 -16.78 -3.18 8.15
C ARG A 157 -15.95 -1.89 8.10
N PHE A 158 -15.08 -1.76 7.12
CA PHE A 158 -14.28 -0.55 6.91
C PHE A 158 -15.15 0.70 6.78
N PHE A 159 -16.26 0.58 6.05
CA PHE A 159 -17.20 1.69 5.90
C PHE A 159 -17.85 2.07 7.23
N ALA A 160 -18.34 1.11 7.99
CA ALA A 160 -19.02 1.35 9.27
C ALA A 160 -18.07 1.89 10.35
N ASP A 161 -16.89 1.30 10.46
CA ASP A 161 -15.99 1.52 11.59
C ASP A 161 -15.00 2.67 11.36
N GLU A 162 -14.63 2.94 10.11
CA GLU A 162 -13.63 3.95 9.78
C GLU A 162 -14.17 5.11 8.94
N VAL A 163 -14.91 4.82 7.86
CA VAL A 163 -15.36 5.86 6.93
C VAL A 163 -16.45 6.75 7.53
N LEU A 164 -17.50 6.15 8.09
CA LEU A 164 -18.61 6.89 8.66
C LEU A 164 -18.21 7.84 9.79
N PRO A 165 -17.41 7.41 10.79
CA PRO A 165 -17.02 8.28 11.89
C PRO A 165 -16.13 9.44 11.45
N VAL A 166 -15.17 9.19 10.54
CA VAL A 166 -14.13 10.14 10.17
C VAL A 166 -14.60 11.11 9.08
N LEU A 167 -15.10 10.57 7.97
CA LEU A 167 -15.46 11.39 6.80
C LEU A 167 -16.89 11.94 6.88
N ARG A 168 -17.70 11.50 7.84
CA ARG A 168 -19.10 11.88 8.01
C ARG A 168 -19.90 11.76 6.70
N VAL A 169 -19.61 10.72 5.94
CA VAL A 169 -20.26 10.45 4.65
C VAL A 169 -21.73 10.17 4.88
N ARG A 170 -22.61 11.00 4.30
CA ARG A 170 -24.06 10.87 4.48
C ARG A 170 -24.69 9.78 3.63
N LYS A 171 -24.01 9.37 2.54
CA LYS A 171 -24.53 8.43 1.55
C LYS A 171 -23.44 7.39 1.22
N ALA A 172 -23.65 6.16 1.63
CA ALA A 172 -22.75 5.05 1.40
C ALA A 172 -22.51 4.79 -0.09
N ASP A 173 -23.55 4.94 -0.91
CA ASP A 173 -23.52 4.76 -2.36
C ASP A 173 -22.55 5.72 -3.05
N VAL A 174 -22.44 6.97 -2.57
CA VAL A 174 -21.50 7.96 -3.11
C VAL A 174 -20.06 7.56 -2.81
N PHE A 175 -19.79 7.08 -1.61
CA PHE A 175 -18.45 6.60 -1.24
C PHE A 175 -18.09 5.31 -2.00
N PHE A 176 -19.03 4.38 -2.13
CA PHE A 176 -18.82 3.18 -2.93
C PHE A 176 -18.54 3.52 -4.39
N GLY A 177 -19.33 4.43 -4.98
CA GLY A 177 -19.10 4.94 -6.33
C GLY A 177 -17.73 5.60 -6.50
N PHE A 178 -17.27 6.32 -5.47
CA PHE A 178 -15.93 6.90 -5.45
C PHE A 178 -14.83 5.82 -5.44
N MET A 179 -14.95 4.80 -4.59
CA MET A 179 -14.02 3.68 -4.55
C MET A 179 -13.97 2.93 -5.88
N LYS A 180 -15.14 2.73 -6.52
CA LYS A 180 -15.24 2.16 -7.87
C LYS A 180 -14.52 3.02 -8.91
N ALA A 181 -14.71 4.34 -8.89
CA ALA A 181 -14.02 5.26 -9.79
C ALA A 181 -12.49 5.26 -9.56
N LEU A 182 -12.04 5.05 -8.32
CA LEU A 182 -10.63 4.84 -8.01
C LEU A 182 -10.09 3.54 -8.60
N SER A 183 -10.86 2.43 -8.58
CA SER A 183 -10.41 1.16 -9.16
C SER A 183 -10.12 1.29 -10.66
N GLU A 184 -10.93 2.03 -11.38
CA GLU A 184 -10.72 2.33 -12.80
C GLU A 184 -9.50 3.26 -13.05
N ALA A 185 -9.10 4.04 -12.04
CA ALA A 185 -7.92 4.91 -12.09
C ALA A 185 -6.63 4.21 -11.59
N SER A 186 -6.65 2.90 -11.38
CA SER A 186 -5.52 2.12 -10.89
C SER A 186 -4.27 2.37 -11.73
N PHE A 187 -3.14 2.60 -11.04
CA PHE A 187 -1.81 2.87 -11.61
C PHE A 187 -1.76 3.98 -12.67
N THR A 188 -2.71 4.93 -12.61
CA THR A 188 -2.77 6.10 -13.50
C THR A 188 -2.61 7.39 -12.71
N GLY A 189 -2.25 8.48 -13.39
CA GLY A 189 -2.11 9.80 -12.77
C GLY A 189 -3.47 10.39 -12.39
N ILE A 190 -3.68 10.69 -11.12
CA ILE A 190 -4.98 11.14 -10.60
C ILE A 190 -5.30 12.57 -11.06
N ASN A 191 -6.51 12.74 -11.57
CA ASN A 191 -7.14 14.03 -11.81
C ASN A 191 -8.25 14.26 -10.77
N TRP A 192 -7.95 14.99 -9.70
CA TRP A 192 -8.87 15.23 -8.59
C TRP A 192 -10.21 15.84 -9.00
N ALA A 193 -10.17 16.84 -9.89
CA ALA A 193 -11.39 17.47 -10.39
C ALA A 193 -12.23 16.52 -11.22
N GLY A 194 -11.60 15.77 -12.14
CA GLY A 194 -12.28 14.77 -12.96
C GLY A 194 -12.84 13.61 -12.12
N LEU A 195 -12.10 13.14 -11.14
CA LEU A 195 -12.55 12.10 -10.20
C LEU A 195 -13.77 12.58 -9.40
N GLY A 196 -13.69 13.78 -8.83
CA GLY A 196 -14.80 14.39 -8.07
C GLY A 196 -16.05 14.54 -8.92
N ALA A 197 -15.92 15.07 -10.14
CA ALA A 197 -17.04 15.26 -11.07
C ALA A 197 -17.77 13.95 -11.40
N ARG A 198 -17.02 12.85 -11.61
CA ARG A 198 -17.59 11.51 -11.86
C ARG A 198 -18.41 10.97 -10.69
N CYS A 199 -18.04 11.34 -9.47
CA CYS A 199 -18.66 10.84 -8.23
C CYS A 199 -19.71 11.83 -7.65
N GLY A 200 -19.95 12.97 -8.31
CA GLY A 200 -20.85 14.01 -7.81
C GLY A 200 -20.34 14.72 -6.54
N ILE A 201 -19.01 14.77 -6.34
CA ILE A 201 -18.34 15.45 -5.24
C ILE A 201 -17.36 16.50 -5.78
N SER A 202 -16.92 17.43 -4.91
CA SER A 202 -15.91 18.40 -5.31
C SER A 202 -14.51 17.79 -5.42
N GLY A 203 -13.63 18.39 -6.24
CA GLY A 203 -12.23 17.97 -6.33
C GLY A 203 -11.47 17.98 -5.00
N PRO A 204 -11.62 19.02 -4.15
CA PRO A 204 -11.10 19.01 -2.79
C PRO A 204 -11.61 17.81 -1.95
N CYS A 205 -12.92 17.54 -1.96
CA CYS A 205 -13.50 16.40 -1.25
C CYS A 205 -12.89 15.06 -1.75
N ALA A 206 -12.73 14.90 -3.08
CA ALA A 206 -12.07 13.71 -3.64
C ALA A 206 -10.62 13.57 -3.14
N ARG A 207 -9.91 14.68 -2.98
CA ARG A 207 -8.55 14.69 -2.42
C ARG A 207 -8.53 14.30 -0.95
N ASP A 208 -9.44 14.84 -0.14
CA ASP A 208 -9.55 14.53 1.28
C ASP A 208 -9.89 13.06 1.51
N TRP A 209 -10.79 12.50 0.69
CA TRP A 209 -11.12 11.08 0.75
C TRP A 209 -9.94 10.19 0.35
N CYS A 210 -9.16 10.59 -0.67
CA CYS A 210 -7.93 9.88 -1.00
C CYS A 210 -6.87 9.99 0.11
N ALA A 211 -6.74 11.14 0.76
CA ALA A 211 -5.84 11.30 1.90
C ALA A 211 -6.22 10.35 3.03
N PHE A 212 -7.51 10.30 3.38
CA PHE A 212 -8.03 9.35 4.36
C PHE A 212 -7.72 7.89 3.98
N LEU A 213 -7.99 7.49 2.73
CA LEU A 213 -7.68 6.13 2.25
C LEU A 213 -6.18 5.82 2.29
N THR A 214 -5.33 6.82 2.07
CA THR A 214 -3.88 6.69 2.18
C THR A 214 -3.46 6.51 3.63
N ASP A 215 -4.03 7.28 4.55
CA ASP A 215 -3.77 7.18 5.99
C ASP A 215 -4.28 5.86 6.57
N ALA A 216 -5.42 5.38 6.08
CA ALA A 216 -5.95 4.05 6.41
C ALA A 216 -5.15 2.90 5.77
N GLY A 217 -4.20 3.17 4.87
CA GLY A 217 -3.42 2.14 4.21
C GLY A 217 -4.16 1.38 3.11
N VAL A 218 -5.30 1.88 2.63
CA VAL A 218 -6.07 1.26 1.54
C VAL A 218 -5.37 1.47 0.20
N ILE A 219 -4.88 2.68 -0.01
CA ILE A 219 -4.17 3.09 -1.22
C ILE A 219 -2.84 3.75 -0.88
N GLU A 220 -2.00 3.89 -1.87
CA GLU A 220 -0.80 4.73 -1.85
C GLU A 220 -0.78 5.64 -3.08
N LEU A 221 -0.12 6.77 -2.94
CA LEU A 221 0.12 7.71 -4.03
C LEU A 221 1.60 7.63 -4.42
N LEU A 222 1.89 6.98 -5.55
CA LEU A 222 3.23 6.93 -6.12
C LEU A 222 3.57 8.32 -6.67
N PRO A 223 4.59 9.01 -6.12
CA PRO A 223 4.90 10.37 -6.52
C PRO A 223 5.47 10.44 -7.94
N ALA A 224 5.27 11.58 -8.60
CA ALA A 224 5.95 11.87 -9.84
C ALA A 224 7.37 12.39 -9.55
N ALA A 225 8.36 11.88 -10.27
CA ALA A 225 9.71 12.39 -10.21
C ALA A 225 9.80 13.78 -10.87
N THR A 226 10.65 14.63 -10.32
CA THR A 226 10.98 15.94 -10.93
C THR A 226 11.87 15.75 -12.14
N ALA A 227 11.69 16.59 -13.15
CA ALA A 227 12.57 16.61 -14.31
C ALA A 227 13.55 17.80 -14.23
N PRO A 228 14.82 17.62 -14.60
CA PRO A 228 15.71 18.75 -14.83
C PRO A 228 15.23 19.58 -16.02
N ALA A 229 15.46 20.90 -15.96
CA ALA A 229 15.12 21.77 -17.08
C ALA A 229 15.88 21.34 -18.36
N PRO A 230 15.30 21.49 -19.56
CA PRO A 230 14.03 22.15 -19.89
C PRO A 230 12.80 21.22 -19.89
N ARG A 231 12.88 19.95 -19.44
CA ARG A 231 11.75 19.02 -19.47
C ARG A 231 10.69 19.39 -18.44
N ARG A 232 9.44 19.20 -18.84
CA ARG A 232 8.27 19.40 -17.96
C ARG A 232 7.65 18.05 -17.65
N ALA A 233 7.87 17.55 -16.43
CA ALA A 233 7.21 16.34 -15.94
C ALA A 233 5.76 16.66 -15.53
N LYS A 234 4.86 15.71 -15.82
CA LYS A 234 3.49 15.73 -15.30
C LYS A 234 3.53 15.35 -13.81
N GLN A 235 3.06 16.24 -12.94
CA GLN A 235 3.21 16.12 -11.48
C GLN A 235 2.03 15.40 -10.78
N ARG A 236 1.23 14.64 -11.53
CA ARG A 236 0.09 13.90 -10.96
C ARG A 236 0.59 12.59 -10.36
N PRO A 237 0.35 12.31 -9.06
CA PRO A 237 0.71 11.02 -8.48
C PRO A 237 -0.12 9.90 -9.12
N LYS A 238 0.47 8.69 -9.20
CA LYS A 238 -0.28 7.50 -9.62
C LYS A 238 -0.92 6.84 -8.40
N LEU A 239 -2.14 6.33 -8.58
CA LEU A 239 -2.84 5.55 -7.56
C LEU A 239 -2.31 4.12 -7.53
N CYS A 240 -1.94 3.65 -6.35
CA CYS A 240 -1.59 2.26 -6.10
C CYS A 240 -2.48 1.70 -4.99
N TRP A 241 -3.01 0.51 -5.18
CA TRP A 241 -3.77 -0.23 -4.18
C TRP A 241 -2.83 -1.08 -3.34
N ASN A 242 -2.95 -1.03 -2.02
CA ASN A 242 -2.19 -1.94 -1.15
C ASN A 242 -2.74 -3.38 -1.22
N ALA A 243 -4.01 -3.52 -1.61
CA ALA A 243 -4.64 -4.80 -1.92
C ALA A 243 -5.27 -4.74 -3.32
N PRO A 244 -4.58 -5.14 -4.39
CA PRO A 244 -5.10 -5.11 -5.75
C PRO A 244 -6.42 -5.87 -5.94
N GLY A 245 -6.66 -6.92 -5.16
CA GLY A 245 -7.92 -7.68 -5.20
C GLY A 245 -9.15 -6.88 -4.80
N LEU A 246 -8.99 -5.88 -3.94
CA LEU A 246 -10.06 -4.94 -3.62
C LEU A 246 -10.46 -4.12 -4.85
N ALA A 247 -9.49 -3.68 -5.66
CA ALA A 247 -9.78 -2.96 -6.91
C ALA A 247 -10.50 -3.84 -7.94
N VAL A 248 -10.13 -5.12 -8.03
CA VAL A 248 -10.85 -6.10 -8.87
C VAL A 248 -12.31 -6.20 -8.44
N TRP A 249 -12.55 -6.38 -7.14
CA TRP A 249 -13.91 -6.48 -6.61
C TRP A 249 -14.74 -5.21 -6.85
N LEU A 250 -14.14 -4.02 -6.63
CA LEU A 250 -14.80 -2.73 -6.86
C LEU A 250 -15.14 -2.47 -8.33
N SER A 251 -14.40 -3.06 -9.27
CA SER A 251 -14.64 -2.85 -10.71
C SER A 251 -15.88 -3.55 -11.25
N ASP A 252 -16.65 -4.29 -10.41
CA ASP A 252 -17.80 -5.12 -10.82
C ASP A 252 -17.43 -6.08 -11.97
N ALA A 253 -16.30 -6.72 -11.88
CA ALA A 253 -15.78 -7.60 -12.91
C ALA A 253 -16.61 -8.89 -13.08
N VAL A 254 -17.95 -8.77 -13.12
CA VAL A 254 -18.88 -9.87 -13.43
C VAL A 254 -18.58 -10.46 -14.81
N THR A 255 -18.05 -9.64 -15.71
CA THR A 255 -17.68 -10.02 -17.09
C THR A 255 -16.18 -10.29 -17.28
N GLY A 256 -15.41 -10.27 -16.18
CA GLY A 256 -13.94 -10.38 -16.19
C GLY A 256 -13.23 -9.04 -16.12
N VAL A 257 -11.98 -9.08 -15.65
CA VAL A 257 -11.12 -7.89 -15.55
C VAL A 257 -10.73 -7.42 -16.96
N THR A 258 -10.98 -6.15 -17.28
CA THR A 258 -10.58 -5.61 -18.59
C THR A 258 -9.06 -5.66 -18.77
N SER A 259 -8.57 -5.72 -20.00
CA SER A 259 -7.12 -5.77 -20.31
C SER A 259 -6.38 -4.60 -19.69
N ASP A 260 -6.96 -3.40 -19.73
CA ASP A 260 -6.34 -2.17 -19.19
C ASP A 260 -6.24 -2.21 -17.67
N LEU A 261 -7.31 -2.63 -17.00
CA LEU A 261 -7.31 -2.78 -15.53
C LEU A 261 -6.35 -3.89 -15.10
N ARG A 262 -6.33 -5.03 -15.82
CA ARG A 262 -5.38 -6.11 -15.58
C ARG A 262 -3.94 -5.60 -15.66
N THR A 263 -3.59 -4.89 -16.73
CA THR A 263 -2.27 -4.29 -16.92
C THR A 263 -1.93 -3.33 -15.80
N ALA A 264 -2.85 -2.46 -15.40
CA ALA A 264 -2.67 -1.52 -14.32
C ALA A 264 -2.44 -2.22 -12.98
N LEU A 265 -3.25 -3.23 -12.65
CA LEU A 265 -3.12 -3.99 -11.40
C LEU A 265 -1.90 -4.89 -11.37
N THR A 266 -1.45 -5.42 -12.52
CA THR A 266 -0.17 -6.13 -12.62
C THR A 266 0.99 -5.20 -12.29
N ARG A 267 1.04 -4.00 -12.85
CA ARG A 267 2.05 -2.98 -12.51
C ARG A 267 2.01 -2.60 -11.03
N ASN A 268 0.82 -2.48 -10.47
CA ASN A 268 0.63 -2.23 -9.05
C ASN A 268 1.16 -3.38 -8.18
N ALA A 269 0.87 -4.62 -8.53
CA ALA A 269 1.35 -5.79 -7.79
C ALA A 269 2.88 -5.90 -7.84
N VAL A 270 3.49 -5.61 -9.00
CA VAL A 270 4.96 -5.55 -9.13
C VAL A 270 5.54 -4.44 -8.27
N TYR A 271 4.93 -3.24 -8.28
CA TYR A 271 5.35 -2.14 -7.40
C TYR A 271 5.37 -2.57 -5.92
N LEU A 272 4.31 -3.20 -5.45
CA LEU A 272 4.22 -3.67 -4.06
C LEU A 272 5.29 -4.73 -3.75
N ALA A 273 5.50 -5.68 -4.67
CA ALA A 273 6.49 -6.74 -4.49
C ALA A 273 7.92 -6.17 -4.45
N LEU A 274 8.24 -5.20 -5.31
CA LEU A 274 9.54 -4.51 -5.29
C LEU A 274 9.72 -3.70 -4.00
N LYS A 275 8.67 -3.04 -3.54
CA LYS A 275 8.69 -2.28 -2.29
C LYS A 275 8.95 -3.17 -1.07
N ASP A 276 8.38 -4.36 -1.04
CA ASP A 276 8.62 -5.34 0.03
C ASP A 276 10.04 -5.93 -0.04
N ALA A 277 10.52 -6.21 -1.25
CA ALA A 277 11.86 -6.77 -1.46
C ALA A 277 12.98 -5.75 -1.20
N PHE A 278 12.73 -4.47 -1.45
CA PHE A 278 13.72 -3.39 -1.36
C PHE A 278 13.21 -2.21 -0.52
N PRO A 279 13.06 -2.38 0.81
CA PRO A 279 12.47 -1.35 1.68
C PRO A 279 13.29 -0.06 1.76
N GLU A 280 14.58 -0.10 1.39
CA GLU A 280 15.48 1.06 1.37
C GLU A 280 15.40 1.87 0.06
N VAL A 281 14.66 1.39 -0.95
CA VAL A 281 14.51 2.05 -2.24
C VAL A 281 13.32 3.01 -2.21
N CYS A 282 13.53 4.23 -2.71
CA CYS A 282 12.45 5.17 -2.96
C CYS A 282 11.83 4.91 -4.33
N PHE A 283 10.51 4.97 -4.41
CA PHE A 283 9.76 4.72 -5.64
C PHE A 283 9.10 6.00 -6.14
N ALA A 284 9.13 6.19 -7.46
CA ALA A 284 8.48 7.28 -8.16
C ALA A 284 8.03 6.81 -9.56
N HIS A 285 7.37 7.65 -10.30
CA HIS A 285 7.15 7.46 -11.73
C HIS A 285 7.57 8.73 -12.49
N PHE A 286 7.72 8.62 -13.80
CA PHE A 286 8.01 9.76 -14.65
C PHE A 286 7.14 9.74 -15.90
N LEU A 287 6.59 10.88 -16.27
CA LEU A 287 5.91 11.10 -17.53
C LEU A 287 6.10 12.57 -17.93
N ASP A 288 6.67 12.85 -19.11
CA ASP A 288 6.81 14.20 -19.60
C ASP A 288 5.69 14.62 -20.56
N THR A 289 5.76 15.86 -21.04
CA THR A 289 4.80 16.40 -21.99
C THR A 289 4.91 15.79 -23.40
N ASN A 290 6.04 15.13 -23.70
CA ASN A 290 6.30 14.43 -24.95
C ASN A 290 6.00 12.93 -24.86
N TYR A 291 5.29 12.51 -23.78
CA TYR A 291 4.93 11.13 -23.52
C TYR A 291 6.11 10.17 -23.35
N VAL A 292 7.31 10.68 -23.00
CA VAL A 292 8.39 9.83 -22.54
C VAL A 292 8.06 9.40 -21.11
N GLU A 293 7.93 8.10 -20.90
CA GLU A 293 7.46 7.52 -19.65
C GLU A 293 8.49 6.56 -19.06
N ALA A 294 8.64 6.60 -17.73
CA ALA A 294 9.07 5.50 -16.89
C ALA A 294 7.89 5.15 -15.97
N PRO A 295 7.20 4.04 -16.19
CA PRO A 295 6.04 3.66 -15.39
C PRO A 295 6.35 3.55 -13.92
N LEU A 296 7.57 3.10 -13.58
CA LEU A 296 8.12 3.04 -12.23
C LEU A 296 9.60 3.39 -12.26
N LEU A 297 10.05 4.16 -11.28
CA LEU A 297 11.45 4.49 -11.02
C LEU A 297 11.84 3.95 -9.65
N LEU A 298 13.01 3.34 -9.57
CA LEU A 298 13.66 2.89 -8.34
C LEU A 298 14.84 3.81 -8.08
N GLN A 299 14.85 4.48 -6.93
CA GLN A 299 15.88 5.45 -6.56
C GLN A 299 16.57 5.00 -5.28
N LYS A 300 17.89 4.80 -5.35
CA LYS A 300 18.73 4.44 -4.20
C LYS A 300 20.02 5.23 -4.26
N ALA A 301 20.22 6.10 -3.26
CA ALA A 301 21.35 7.05 -3.24
C ALA A 301 21.41 7.91 -4.52
N SER A 302 22.48 7.77 -5.32
CA SER A 302 22.66 8.47 -6.59
C SER A 302 22.08 7.73 -7.80
N ASP A 303 21.71 6.46 -7.62
CA ASP A 303 21.31 5.60 -8.73
C ASP A 303 19.81 5.59 -8.92
N THR A 304 19.40 5.67 -10.17
CA THR A 304 17.99 5.61 -10.57
C THR A 304 17.82 4.65 -11.73
N ALA A 305 17.04 3.60 -11.53
CA ALA A 305 16.64 2.63 -12.55
C ALA A 305 15.18 2.83 -12.96
N ALA A 306 14.87 2.65 -14.25
CA ALA A 306 13.49 2.61 -14.73
C ALA A 306 13.02 1.18 -14.90
N VAL A 307 11.77 0.91 -14.46
CA VAL A 307 11.08 -0.37 -14.68
C VAL A 307 10.04 -0.19 -15.76
N PHE A 308 10.10 -1.06 -16.76
CA PHE A 308 9.19 -1.09 -17.90
C PHE A 308 8.43 -2.43 -17.95
N PHE A 309 7.25 -2.40 -18.56
CA PHE A 309 6.33 -3.54 -18.60
C PHE A 309 5.95 -3.84 -20.06
N PRO A 310 6.88 -4.32 -20.90
CA PRO A 310 6.57 -4.68 -22.27
C PRO A 310 5.71 -5.94 -22.34
N THR A 311 4.71 -5.93 -23.22
CA THR A 311 3.84 -7.07 -23.52
C THR A 311 4.08 -7.62 -24.92
N THR A 312 4.71 -6.84 -25.78
CA THR A 312 5.06 -7.21 -27.15
C THR A 312 6.50 -6.84 -27.49
N ALA A 313 7.04 -7.38 -28.56
CA ALA A 313 8.39 -7.01 -29.04
C ALA A 313 8.48 -5.52 -29.43
N SER A 314 7.40 -4.95 -29.98
CA SER A 314 7.32 -3.50 -30.29
C SER A 314 7.36 -2.64 -29.03
N ASP A 315 6.79 -3.12 -27.92
CA ASP A 315 6.88 -2.43 -26.62
C ASP A 315 8.31 -2.40 -26.09
N VAL A 316 9.07 -3.48 -26.30
CA VAL A 316 10.49 -3.51 -25.92
C VAL A 316 11.27 -2.41 -26.62
N ASP A 317 11.03 -2.20 -27.91
CA ASP A 317 11.68 -1.11 -28.66
C ASP A 317 11.22 0.29 -28.20
N LEU A 318 9.97 0.43 -27.81
CA LEU A 318 9.44 1.65 -27.18
C LEU A 318 10.14 1.90 -25.84
N CYS A 319 10.25 0.88 -25.00
CA CYS A 319 10.96 0.96 -23.71
C CYS A 319 12.42 1.37 -23.92
N ARG A 320 13.11 0.82 -24.92
CA ARG A 320 14.48 1.21 -25.29
C ARG A 320 14.59 2.69 -25.69
N ARG A 321 13.65 3.18 -26.47
CA ARG A 321 13.60 4.62 -26.84
C ARG A 321 13.36 5.50 -25.63
N HIS A 322 12.40 5.14 -24.77
CA HIS A 322 12.13 5.87 -23.55
C HIS A 322 13.35 5.88 -22.63
N HIS A 323 13.95 4.71 -22.35
CA HIS A 323 15.13 4.63 -21.51
C HIS A 323 16.29 5.50 -22.01
N ARG A 324 16.64 5.42 -23.31
CA ARG A 324 17.67 6.28 -23.91
C ARG A 324 17.36 7.78 -23.73
N SER A 325 16.09 8.15 -23.86
CA SER A 325 15.65 9.53 -23.67
C SER A 325 15.77 9.99 -22.22
N LEU A 326 15.44 9.11 -21.26
CA LEU A 326 15.56 9.36 -19.82
C LEU A 326 17.03 9.44 -19.38
N LEU A 327 17.89 8.56 -19.91
CA LEU A 327 19.32 8.55 -19.64
C LEU A 327 19.98 9.84 -20.12
N ARG A 328 19.68 10.29 -21.35
CA ARG A 328 20.19 11.59 -21.88
C ARG A 328 19.73 12.79 -21.07
N ALA A 329 18.56 12.68 -20.41
CA ALA A 329 18.02 13.74 -19.58
C ALA A 329 18.52 13.68 -18.13
N GLY A 330 19.34 12.71 -17.76
CA GLY A 330 19.82 12.53 -16.39
C GLY A 330 18.73 12.13 -15.39
N ILE A 331 17.62 11.55 -15.87
CA ILE A 331 16.52 11.07 -15.02
C ILE A 331 16.82 9.68 -14.50
N VAL A 332 17.47 8.85 -15.30
CA VAL A 332 17.97 7.52 -14.93
C VAL A 332 19.48 7.46 -15.10
N SER A 333 20.14 6.65 -14.29
CA SER A 333 21.60 6.45 -14.29
C SER A 333 21.98 4.97 -14.46
N ALA A 334 21.03 4.07 -14.21
CA ALA A 334 21.22 2.62 -14.25
C ALA A 334 20.53 1.98 -15.48
N PRO A 335 20.91 0.75 -15.85
CA PRO A 335 20.20 -0.04 -16.86
C PRO A 335 18.72 -0.20 -16.54
N PRO A 336 17.86 -0.34 -17.54
CA PRO A 336 16.45 -0.54 -17.33
C PRO A 336 16.16 -1.96 -16.82
N ILE A 337 15.07 -2.07 -16.06
CA ILE A 337 14.52 -3.34 -15.60
C ILE A 337 13.28 -3.63 -16.43
N LEU A 338 13.20 -4.80 -17.02
CA LEU A 338 12.00 -5.25 -17.72
C LEU A 338 11.22 -6.23 -16.85
N VAL A 339 9.92 -6.00 -16.75
CA VAL A 339 8.98 -6.93 -16.13
C VAL A 339 8.05 -7.45 -17.22
N THR A 340 8.10 -8.72 -17.50
CA THR A 340 7.37 -9.34 -18.60
C THR A 340 6.92 -10.75 -18.24
N ASP A 341 5.89 -11.24 -18.87
CA ASP A 341 5.45 -12.64 -18.84
C ASP A 341 6.20 -13.52 -19.83
N ASN A 342 7.00 -12.91 -20.72
CA ASN A 342 7.79 -13.61 -21.74
C ASN A 342 9.29 -13.55 -21.43
N ALA A 343 9.87 -14.68 -21.07
CA ALA A 343 11.29 -14.82 -20.76
C ALA A 343 12.24 -14.53 -21.95
N ASP A 344 11.72 -14.54 -23.19
CA ASP A 344 12.50 -14.29 -24.40
C ASP A 344 12.77 -12.80 -24.64
N PHE A 345 12.15 -11.90 -23.86
CA PHE A 345 12.41 -10.47 -23.97
C PHE A 345 13.70 -10.10 -23.25
N VAL A 346 14.81 -10.08 -23.97
CA VAL A 346 16.10 -9.62 -23.47
C VAL A 346 16.33 -8.16 -23.81
N PHE A 347 16.69 -7.36 -22.81
CA PHE A 347 17.14 -6.00 -23.03
C PHE A 347 18.65 -6.01 -23.26
N ASP A 348 19.05 -6.07 -24.53
CA ASP A 348 20.46 -5.93 -24.90
C ASP A 348 20.84 -4.44 -24.77
N GLY A 349 21.40 -4.09 -23.62
CA GLY A 349 21.75 -2.70 -23.26
C GLY A 349 23.06 -2.19 -23.88
N ALA A 350 23.70 -3.02 -24.68
CA ALA A 350 25.00 -2.71 -25.31
C ALA A 350 24.81 -2.48 -26.82
N ARG A 351 24.22 -1.35 -27.22
CA ARG A 351 24.56 -0.65 -28.49
C ARG A 351 23.95 0.73 -28.56
#